data_13b5e87594a1fa7da710ae4ebdcca916
#
_entry.id   13b5e87594a1fa7da710ae4ebdcca916
#
_cell.length_a   1.000
_cell.length_b   1.000
_cell.length_c   1.000
_cell.angle_alpha   90.00
_cell.angle_beta   90.00
_cell.angle_gamma   90.00
#
_symmetry.space_group_name_H-M   'P 1'
#
loop_
_entity.id
_entity.type
_entity.pdbx_description
1 polymer ?
#
loop_
_entity_poly.entity_id
_entity_poly.type
_entity_poly.pdbx_seq_one_letter_code
_entity_poly.pdbx_strand_id
1 'polypeptide(L)'
;MRSDKLNDAIGEIRDDFIIDSEVSGKNRAWVKWAAMAACLCLVVAGAFGISKQPEAVQTPQPVGEYKVYTPSFVPPELSPGVQSDMIGCLVYNGAVYTQSIAFEGDNAAAEAMIGEYVGEAKGNLDEWTDKEVWKEDFASTYEGSVYTVKGYDKSFRLCIWQKWYDGTQSLQLLDNYDGIGLNTGKDLFEDRLHIRNNVAQIKYLTHYDWNYESHIDRYKQFDKLTAEQFESFIDELCGSEFVFIDYETMPDFYDTPTQGHLYLEMKDGTTVELRLIDGGYVGCQQLGWYFVKMPGEPFDAVLSACQ
;
A
#
# COMPACT_ATOMS: atom_id res chain seq x y z
N MET A 1 -22.12 -18.54 43.23
CA MET A 1 -21.30 -19.74 43.01
C MET A 1 -21.02 -20.05 41.52
N ARG A 2 -21.26 -19.11 40.61
CA ARG A 2 -20.96 -19.25 39.16
C ARG A 2 -19.97 -18.20 38.63
N SER A 3 -19.75 -17.10 39.35
CA SER A 3 -18.87 -16.02 38.94
C SER A 3 -17.38 -16.28 39.26
N ASP A 4 -17.14 -16.97 40.40
CA ASP A 4 -15.76 -17.18 40.85
C ASP A 4 -15.01 -18.19 39.98
N LYS A 5 -15.72 -19.21 39.44
CA LYS A 5 -15.11 -20.18 38.50
C LYS A 5 -14.80 -19.59 37.13
N LEU A 6 -15.49 -18.52 36.70
CA LEU A 6 -15.25 -17.85 35.47
C LEU A 6 -14.00 -16.92 35.55
N ASN A 7 -13.83 -16.26 36.70
CA ASN A 7 -12.67 -15.43 36.96
C ASN A 7 -11.38 -16.24 37.11
N ASP A 8 -11.45 -17.42 37.74
CA ASP A 8 -10.30 -18.34 37.84
C ASP A 8 -9.89 -18.87 36.46
N ALA A 9 -10.86 -19.22 35.60
CA ALA A 9 -10.60 -19.72 34.26
C ALA A 9 -9.98 -18.60 33.33
N ILE A 10 -10.37 -17.34 33.52
CA ILE A 10 -9.81 -16.22 32.77
C ILE A 10 -8.38 -15.90 33.26
N GLY A 11 -8.10 -16.08 34.55
CA GLY A 11 -6.76 -15.93 35.12
C GLY A 11 -5.78 -16.96 34.57
N GLU A 12 -6.16 -18.24 34.52
CA GLU A 12 -5.33 -19.34 34.02
C GLU A 12 -5.05 -19.20 32.48
N ILE A 13 -6.04 -18.76 31.70
CA ILE A 13 -5.81 -18.53 30.25
C ILE A 13 -4.80 -17.41 30.01
N ARG A 14 -4.75 -16.43 30.89
CA ARG A 14 -3.85 -15.29 30.73
C ARG A 14 -2.38 -15.63 30.99
N ASP A 15 -2.10 -16.50 31.93
CA ASP A 15 -0.75 -16.93 32.29
C ASP A 15 -0.18 -17.91 31.26
N ASP A 16 -0.99 -18.81 30.71
CA ASP A 16 -0.58 -19.71 29.62
C ASP A 16 -0.24 -18.95 28.32
N PHE A 17 -0.98 -17.88 27.99
CA PHE A 17 -0.68 -17.04 26.84
C PHE A 17 0.61 -16.24 27.01
N ILE A 18 0.98 -15.83 28.22
CA ILE A 18 2.21 -15.09 28.51
C ILE A 18 3.41 -16.03 28.44
N ILE A 19 3.31 -17.25 28.94
CA ILE A 19 4.39 -18.24 28.91
C ILE A 19 4.69 -18.69 27.47
N ASP A 20 3.66 -18.92 26.65
CA ASP A 20 3.86 -19.25 25.22
C ASP A 20 4.47 -18.08 24.42
N SER A 21 4.25 -16.84 24.82
CA SER A 21 4.85 -15.68 24.15
C SER A 21 6.35 -15.53 24.44
N GLU A 22 6.84 -15.99 25.58
CA GLU A 22 8.27 -15.96 25.95
C GLU A 22 9.08 -17.10 25.33
N VAL A 23 8.46 -18.27 25.07
CA VAL A 23 9.13 -19.45 24.52
C VAL A 23 9.16 -19.49 22.99
N SER A 24 8.29 -18.74 22.32
CA SER A 24 8.15 -18.76 20.85
C SER A 24 8.92 -17.66 20.12
N GLY A 25 10.01 -17.15 20.68
CA GLY A 25 10.81 -16.05 20.12
C GLY A 25 11.58 -16.35 18.84
N LYS A 26 11.37 -17.48 18.17
CA LYS A 26 12.15 -17.84 16.96
C LYS A 26 11.40 -17.95 15.64
N ASN A 27 10.08 -17.89 15.59
CA ASN A 27 9.35 -18.12 14.34
C ASN A 27 8.16 -17.16 14.07
N ARG A 28 8.08 -15.99 14.68
CA ARG A 28 6.96 -15.03 14.48
C ARG A 28 7.16 -13.98 13.40
N ALA A 29 8.32 -13.88 12.81
CA ALA A 29 8.53 -13.01 11.65
C ALA A 29 7.58 -13.39 10.50
N TRP A 30 7.37 -14.68 10.28
CA TRP A 30 6.53 -15.21 9.22
C TRP A 30 5.04 -14.85 9.33
N VAL A 31 4.52 -14.73 10.55
CA VAL A 31 3.09 -14.41 10.79
C VAL A 31 2.76 -12.94 10.52
N LYS A 32 3.70 -12.02 10.71
CA LYS A 32 3.51 -10.59 10.39
C LYS A 32 3.58 -10.33 8.88
N TRP A 33 4.37 -11.11 8.17
CA TRP A 33 4.42 -11.11 6.71
C TRP A 33 3.14 -11.66 6.08
N ALA A 34 2.58 -12.69 6.68
CA ALA A 34 1.28 -13.23 6.26
C ALA A 34 0.17 -12.19 6.41
N ALA A 35 0.21 -11.30 7.40
CA ALA A 35 -0.81 -10.27 7.57
C ALA A 35 -0.69 -9.13 6.54
N MET A 36 0.51 -8.68 6.19
CA MET A 36 0.71 -7.60 5.20
C MET A 36 0.65 -8.09 3.75
N ALA A 37 1.20 -9.27 3.47
CA ALA A 37 0.99 -9.95 2.19
C ALA A 37 -0.47 -10.40 2.02
N ALA A 38 -1.18 -10.74 3.10
CA ALA A 38 -2.60 -11.09 3.07
C ALA A 38 -3.48 -9.90 2.68
N CYS A 39 -3.17 -8.66 3.07
CA CYS A 39 -3.94 -7.50 2.64
C CYS A 39 -3.84 -7.25 1.13
N LEU A 40 -2.68 -7.51 0.50
CA LEU A 40 -2.52 -7.42 -0.95
C LEU A 40 -2.93 -8.72 -1.67
N CYS A 41 -2.68 -9.90 -1.07
CA CYS A 41 -3.12 -11.18 -1.63
C CYS A 41 -4.63 -11.42 -1.48
N LEU A 42 -5.34 -10.78 -0.56
CA LEU A 42 -6.79 -10.93 -0.44
C LEU A 42 -7.56 -10.17 -1.53
N VAL A 43 -6.99 -9.11 -2.08
CA VAL A 43 -7.51 -8.52 -3.33
C VAL A 43 -7.34 -9.50 -4.50
N VAL A 44 -6.33 -10.39 -4.46
CA VAL A 44 -6.05 -11.40 -5.50
C VAL A 44 -6.53 -12.80 -5.09
N ALA A 45 -6.50 -13.18 -3.80
CA ALA A 45 -6.80 -14.53 -3.33
C ALA A 45 -8.23 -14.75 -2.81
N GLY A 46 -9.06 -13.72 -2.71
CA GLY A 46 -10.51 -13.89 -2.53
C GLY A 46 -11.18 -14.68 -3.65
N ALA A 47 -10.45 -14.95 -4.77
CA ALA A 47 -10.91 -15.77 -5.87
C ALA A 47 -10.63 -17.28 -5.71
N PHE A 48 -9.96 -17.75 -4.66
CA PHE A 48 -9.58 -19.16 -4.52
C PHE A 48 -10.30 -19.88 -3.38
N GLY A 49 -11.63 -19.95 -3.49
CA GLY A 49 -12.44 -20.94 -2.76
C GLY A 49 -12.05 -22.35 -3.19
N ILE A 50 -11.70 -23.19 -2.21
CA ILE A 50 -11.32 -24.58 -2.30
C ILE A 50 -12.33 -25.37 -3.14
N SER A 51 -12.01 -25.68 -4.37
CA SER A 51 -12.28 -26.89 -5.16
C SER A 51 -12.47 -26.58 -6.64
N LYS A 52 -11.36 -26.56 -7.33
CA LYS A 52 -11.07 -26.95 -8.71
C LYS A 52 -9.67 -26.41 -8.97
N GLN A 53 -8.87 -27.17 -9.72
CA GLN A 53 -7.54 -26.72 -10.16
C GLN A 53 -7.58 -25.24 -10.49
N PRO A 54 -6.68 -24.40 -9.94
CA PRO A 54 -6.62 -23.00 -10.32
C PRO A 54 -6.41 -22.98 -11.83
N GLU A 55 -7.36 -22.39 -12.56
CA GLU A 55 -7.04 -21.88 -13.89
C GLU A 55 -5.87 -20.93 -13.64
N ALA A 56 -4.76 -21.20 -14.33
CA ALA A 56 -3.56 -20.38 -14.27
C ALA A 56 -4.02 -18.91 -14.28
N VAL A 57 -3.58 -18.12 -13.30
CA VAL A 57 -3.77 -16.68 -13.33
C VAL A 57 -3.23 -16.25 -14.67
N GLN A 58 -4.12 -16.01 -15.61
CA GLN A 58 -3.73 -15.54 -16.93
C GLN A 58 -3.09 -14.19 -16.66
N THR A 59 -1.77 -14.13 -16.80
CA THR A 59 -1.05 -12.88 -16.92
C THR A 59 -1.91 -12.00 -17.83
N PRO A 60 -2.35 -10.80 -17.38
CA PRO A 60 -3.14 -9.94 -18.24
C PRO A 60 -2.35 -9.75 -19.53
N GLN A 61 -2.76 -10.43 -20.60
CA GLN A 61 -2.11 -10.22 -21.90
C GLN A 61 -2.36 -8.77 -22.26
N PRO A 62 -1.33 -8.00 -22.60
CA PRO A 62 -1.51 -6.62 -22.98
C PRO A 62 -2.42 -6.58 -24.21
N VAL A 63 -3.70 -6.36 -23.98
CA VAL A 63 -4.68 -6.13 -25.04
C VAL A 63 -4.72 -4.62 -25.23
N GLY A 64 -3.70 -4.07 -25.89
CA GLY A 64 -3.71 -2.65 -26.17
C GLY A 64 -2.35 -1.95 -26.00
N GLU A 65 -2.40 -0.68 -25.73
CA GLU A 65 -1.32 0.33 -25.79
C GLU A 65 -0.29 0.22 -24.66
N TYR A 66 -0.55 -0.52 -23.56
CA TYR A 66 0.30 -0.55 -22.36
C TYR A 66 1.04 -1.87 -22.17
N LYS A 67 2.23 -1.82 -21.59
CA LYS A 67 3.09 -2.98 -21.26
C LYS A 67 2.48 -3.89 -20.20
N VAL A 68 1.92 -3.27 -19.18
CA VAL A 68 1.23 -3.96 -18.08
C VAL A 68 -0.07 -3.24 -17.75
N TYR A 69 -1.02 -3.99 -17.20
CA TYR A 69 -2.23 -3.46 -16.59
C TYR A 69 -2.31 -3.97 -15.17
N THR A 70 -2.58 -3.09 -14.21
CA THR A 70 -2.96 -3.54 -12.88
C THR A 70 -4.29 -4.29 -12.93
N PRO A 71 -4.54 -5.26 -12.05
CA PRO A 71 -5.82 -5.95 -12.05
C PRO A 71 -6.94 -4.98 -11.68
N SER A 72 -8.10 -5.18 -12.30
CA SER A 72 -9.31 -4.52 -11.82
C SER A 72 -9.71 -5.11 -10.48
N PHE A 73 -10.16 -4.24 -9.58
CA PHE A 73 -10.61 -4.64 -8.26
C PHE A 73 -11.78 -5.62 -8.36
N VAL A 74 -11.71 -6.69 -7.58
CA VAL A 74 -12.79 -7.66 -7.43
C VAL A 74 -13.19 -7.70 -5.95
N PRO A 75 -14.47 -7.42 -5.60
CA PRO A 75 -14.91 -7.50 -4.22
C PRO A 75 -14.61 -8.87 -3.59
N PRO A 76 -14.11 -8.93 -2.35
CA PRO A 76 -13.74 -10.19 -1.72
C PRO A 76 -14.97 -11.10 -1.52
N GLU A 77 -14.78 -12.40 -1.76
CA GLU A 77 -15.73 -13.43 -1.35
C GLU A 77 -15.22 -14.08 -0.07
N LEU A 78 -15.73 -13.63 1.07
CA LEU A 78 -15.31 -14.19 2.34
C LEU A 78 -16.13 -15.43 2.69
N SER A 79 -15.45 -16.50 3.09
CA SER A 79 -16.08 -17.66 3.69
C SER A 79 -16.53 -17.34 5.12
N PRO A 80 -17.65 -17.87 5.61
CA PRO A 80 -18.10 -17.68 6.97
C PRO A 80 -17.01 -18.04 7.99
N GLY A 81 -16.72 -17.12 8.91
CA GLY A 81 -15.71 -17.30 9.96
C GLY A 81 -14.27 -16.88 9.59
N VAL A 82 -14.05 -16.36 8.40
CA VAL A 82 -12.79 -15.72 8.05
C VAL A 82 -12.86 -14.25 8.43
N GLN A 83 -11.91 -13.78 9.23
CA GLN A 83 -11.71 -12.36 9.49
C GLN A 83 -10.52 -11.89 8.65
N SER A 84 -10.66 -10.76 7.97
CA SER A 84 -9.56 -10.10 7.30
C SER A 84 -9.63 -8.61 7.57
N ASP A 85 -8.49 -7.99 7.83
CA ASP A 85 -8.43 -6.54 7.95
C ASP A 85 -8.58 -5.93 6.55
N MET A 86 -9.54 -5.05 6.37
CA MET A 86 -9.80 -4.37 5.12
C MET A 86 -9.03 -3.04 5.09
N ILE A 87 -8.31 -2.80 3.99
CA ILE A 87 -7.70 -1.49 3.75
C ILE A 87 -8.79 -0.45 3.48
N GLY A 88 -8.50 0.81 3.79
CA GLY A 88 -9.39 1.91 3.47
C GLY A 88 -9.67 2.00 1.98
N CYS A 89 -10.95 2.14 1.58
CA CYS A 89 -11.33 2.29 0.18
C CYS A 89 -12.56 3.17 -0.02
N LEU A 90 -12.68 3.65 -1.26
CA LEU A 90 -13.78 4.46 -1.77
C LEU A 90 -14.11 4.00 -3.20
N VAL A 91 -15.37 3.78 -3.48
CA VAL A 91 -15.85 3.55 -4.85
C VAL A 91 -16.26 4.89 -5.47
N TYR A 92 -15.72 5.19 -6.64
CA TYR A 92 -16.09 6.39 -7.39
C TYR A 92 -15.94 6.18 -8.90
N ASN A 93 -16.97 6.52 -9.67
CA ASN A 93 -17.04 6.31 -11.13
C ASN A 93 -16.72 4.87 -11.56
N GLY A 94 -17.12 3.87 -10.78
CA GLY A 94 -16.92 2.46 -11.09
C GLY A 94 -15.50 1.94 -10.85
N ALA A 95 -14.61 2.75 -10.27
CA ALA A 95 -13.27 2.35 -9.85
C ALA A 95 -13.16 2.33 -8.31
N VAL A 96 -12.27 1.49 -7.78
CA VAL A 96 -11.97 1.43 -6.34
C VAL A 96 -10.67 2.15 -6.06
N TYR A 97 -10.77 3.23 -5.28
CA TYR A 97 -9.64 3.97 -4.74
C TYR A 97 -9.24 3.35 -3.42
N THR A 98 -7.98 3.07 -3.22
CA THR A 98 -7.45 2.47 -2.00
C THR A 98 -6.64 3.48 -1.21
N GLN A 99 -6.64 3.33 0.12
CA GLN A 99 -5.90 4.19 1.01
C GLN A 99 -4.43 4.26 0.61
N SER A 100 -3.97 5.48 0.40
CA SER A 100 -2.57 5.82 0.22
C SER A 100 -1.84 5.88 1.57
N ILE A 101 -0.52 6.07 1.56
CA ILE A 101 0.25 6.29 2.78
C ILE A 101 -0.33 7.48 3.54
N ALA A 102 -0.41 7.37 4.86
CA ALA A 102 -1.02 8.39 5.71
C ALA A 102 -0.36 9.76 5.48
N PHE A 103 -1.20 10.79 5.42
CA PHE A 103 -0.74 12.17 5.43
C PHE A 103 -0.28 12.55 6.84
N GLU A 104 0.97 12.98 6.99
CA GLU A 104 1.58 13.34 8.29
C GLU A 104 1.52 14.85 8.60
N GLY A 105 0.80 15.63 7.80
CA GLY A 105 0.67 17.08 7.99
C GLY A 105 -0.32 17.45 9.11
N ASP A 106 -0.22 18.69 9.57
CA ASP A 106 -1.22 19.27 10.45
C ASP A 106 -2.53 19.61 9.70
N ASN A 107 -3.57 20.01 10.43
CA ASN A 107 -4.87 20.34 9.83
C ASN A 107 -4.77 21.47 8.79
N ALA A 108 -3.86 22.42 8.94
CA ALA A 108 -3.70 23.52 7.99
C ALA A 108 -3.08 23.01 6.67
N ALA A 109 -2.10 22.12 6.75
CA ALA A 109 -1.52 21.47 5.58
C ALA A 109 -2.55 20.57 4.89
N ALA A 110 -3.34 19.81 5.65
CA ALA A 110 -4.44 19.00 5.12
C ALA A 110 -5.48 19.87 4.39
N GLU A 111 -5.95 20.97 5.00
CA GLU A 111 -6.90 21.89 4.36
C GLU A 111 -6.32 22.53 3.09
N ALA A 112 -5.01 22.79 3.05
CA ALA A 112 -4.36 23.34 1.87
C ALA A 112 -4.40 22.40 0.65
N MET A 113 -4.46 21.08 0.87
CA MET A 113 -4.53 20.07 -0.18
C MET A 113 -5.94 19.88 -0.74
N ILE A 114 -6.98 20.19 0.03
CA ILE A 114 -8.37 19.97 -0.36
C ILE A 114 -8.74 20.88 -1.56
N GLY A 115 -9.24 20.26 -2.60
CA GLY A 115 -9.72 20.91 -3.82
C GLY A 115 -11.25 21.08 -3.85
N GLU A 116 -11.87 20.66 -4.95
CA GLU A 116 -13.32 20.76 -5.16
C GLU A 116 -14.06 19.64 -4.43
N TYR A 117 -15.22 19.97 -3.88
CA TYR A 117 -16.13 18.97 -3.30
C TYR A 117 -16.69 18.04 -4.37
N VAL A 118 -16.70 16.74 -4.10
CA VAL A 118 -17.12 15.69 -5.03
C VAL A 118 -18.39 14.99 -4.55
N GLY A 119 -18.52 14.73 -3.24
CA GLY A 119 -19.67 14.01 -2.66
C GLY A 119 -19.45 13.61 -1.20
N GLU A 120 -20.30 12.71 -0.71
CA GLU A 120 -20.23 12.18 0.66
C GLU A 120 -19.92 10.69 0.67
N ALA A 121 -18.84 10.28 1.31
CA ALA A 121 -18.48 8.90 1.56
C ALA A 121 -19.40 8.30 2.63
N LYS A 122 -19.97 7.12 2.35
CA LYS A 122 -21.09 6.53 3.09
C LYS A 122 -20.67 5.73 4.34
N GLY A 123 -19.41 5.33 4.46
CA GLY A 123 -18.94 4.48 5.56
C GLY A 123 -19.66 3.14 5.63
N ASN A 124 -20.03 2.58 4.47
CA ASN A 124 -20.89 1.39 4.37
C ASN A 124 -20.20 0.18 3.76
N LEU A 125 -18.88 0.22 3.64
CA LEU A 125 -18.06 -0.91 3.20
C LEU A 125 -17.34 -1.53 4.40
N ASP A 126 -17.51 -2.83 4.54
CA ASP A 126 -16.76 -3.70 5.42
C ASP A 126 -16.48 -5.04 4.71
N GLU A 127 -15.80 -5.95 5.37
CA GLU A 127 -15.46 -7.26 4.83
C GLU A 127 -16.67 -8.16 4.52
N TRP A 128 -17.85 -7.82 5.03
CA TRP A 128 -19.10 -8.60 4.87
C TRP A 128 -20.06 -7.94 3.89
N THR A 129 -19.68 -6.81 3.30
CA THR A 129 -20.56 -6.01 2.45
C THR A 129 -20.91 -6.77 1.17
N ASP A 130 -22.21 -6.73 0.80
CA ASP A 130 -22.72 -7.33 -0.42
C ASP A 130 -22.03 -6.74 -1.66
N LYS A 131 -21.74 -7.57 -2.66
CA LYS A 131 -21.07 -7.16 -3.89
C LYS A 131 -21.77 -6.04 -4.65
N GLU A 132 -23.07 -5.90 -4.51
CA GLU A 132 -23.83 -4.83 -5.19
C GLU A 132 -23.49 -3.44 -4.63
N VAL A 133 -23.17 -3.35 -3.31
CA VAL A 133 -22.76 -2.09 -2.68
C VAL A 133 -21.43 -1.59 -3.25
N TRP A 134 -20.53 -2.50 -3.63
CA TRP A 134 -19.26 -2.17 -4.29
C TRP A 134 -19.40 -1.56 -5.70
N LYS A 135 -20.63 -1.47 -6.21
CA LYS A 135 -20.95 -0.79 -7.49
C LYS A 135 -21.51 0.61 -7.29
N GLU A 136 -21.77 0.99 -6.04
CA GLU A 136 -22.38 2.27 -5.72
C GLU A 136 -21.30 3.35 -5.56
N ASP A 137 -21.45 4.48 -6.24
CA ASP A 137 -20.59 5.64 -5.99
C ASP A 137 -20.67 6.09 -4.53
N PHE A 138 -19.52 6.45 -4.00
CA PHE A 138 -19.28 6.85 -2.61
C PHE A 138 -19.48 5.75 -1.56
N ALA A 139 -19.66 4.47 -1.95
CA ALA A 139 -19.47 3.38 -1.01
C ALA A 139 -18.01 3.42 -0.53
N SER A 140 -17.81 3.33 0.78
CA SER A 140 -16.50 3.57 1.40
C SER A 140 -16.39 2.90 2.77
N THR A 141 -15.15 2.61 3.18
CA THR A 141 -14.82 2.24 4.56
C THR A 141 -14.82 3.43 5.52
N TYR A 142 -14.76 4.63 4.98
CA TYR A 142 -14.76 5.89 5.73
C TYR A 142 -16.06 6.64 5.54
N GLU A 143 -16.51 7.35 6.57
CA GLU A 143 -17.57 8.34 6.49
C GLU A 143 -16.97 9.74 6.45
N GLY A 144 -17.44 10.60 5.53
CA GLY A 144 -16.95 11.98 5.44
C GLY A 144 -17.13 12.59 4.06
N SER A 145 -16.72 13.86 3.94
CA SER A 145 -16.83 14.59 2.68
C SER A 145 -15.67 14.27 1.75
N VAL A 146 -15.98 13.93 0.51
CA VAL A 146 -15.01 13.59 -0.55
C VAL A 146 -14.66 14.83 -1.34
N TYR A 147 -13.37 15.03 -1.55
CA TYR A 147 -12.83 16.15 -2.34
C TYR A 147 -11.78 15.67 -3.34
N THR A 148 -11.56 16.47 -4.38
CA THR A 148 -10.35 16.35 -5.20
C THR A 148 -9.13 16.79 -4.38
N VAL A 149 -7.95 16.33 -4.77
CA VAL A 149 -6.68 16.78 -4.20
C VAL A 149 -6.03 17.77 -5.16
N LYS A 150 -5.70 18.97 -4.69
CA LYS A 150 -5.06 19.99 -5.52
C LYS A 150 -3.77 19.47 -6.15
N GLY A 151 -3.62 19.69 -7.44
CA GLY A 151 -2.45 19.24 -8.21
C GLY A 151 -2.55 17.81 -8.75
N TYR A 152 -3.55 17.02 -8.35
CA TYR A 152 -3.75 15.66 -8.83
C TYR A 152 -5.00 15.51 -9.69
N ASP A 153 -4.93 14.61 -10.66
CA ASP A 153 -6.11 14.24 -11.43
C ASP A 153 -7.07 13.45 -10.53
N LYS A 154 -8.34 13.83 -10.54
CA LYS A 154 -9.39 13.17 -9.74
C LYS A 154 -9.62 11.71 -10.12
N SER A 155 -9.25 11.29 -11.33
CA SER A 155 -9.29 9.89 -11.74
C SER A 155 -8.19 9.06 -11.10
N PHE A 156 -7.17 9.70 -10.51
CA PHE A 156 -6.08 9.02 -9.80
C PHE A 156 -6.17 9.22 -8.28
N ARG A 157 -6.33 10.47 -7.78
CA ARG A 157 -6.29 10.75 -6.34
C ARG A 157 -7.49 11.57 -5.88
N LEU A 158 -8.15 11.06 -4.83
CA LEU A 158 -9.20 11.72 -4.08
C LEU A 158 -8.81 11.77 -2.60
N CYS A 159 -9.54 12.56 -1.82
CA CYS A 159 -9.41 12.53 -0.37
C CYS A 159 -10.77 12.55 0.32
N ILE A 160 -10.82 11.96 1.51
CA ILE A 160 -11.96 12.04 2.43
C ILE A 160 -11.55 12.88 3.62
N TRP A 161 -12.31 13.95 3.88
CA TRP A 161 -12.17 14.77 5.05
C TRP A 161 -13.15 14.31 6.11
N GLN A 162 -12.63 13.76 7.20
CA GLN A 162 -13.40 13.23 8.31
C GLN A 162 -13.42 14.23 9.46
N LYS A 163 -14.59 14.39 10.08
CA LYS A 163 -14.76 15.14 11.33
C LYS A 163 -15.33 14.20 12.37
N TRP A 164 -14.57 13.99 13.43
CA TRP A 164 -14.99 13.13 14.53
C TRP A 164 -15.84 13.91 15.53
N TYR A 165 -16.68 13.20 16.30
CA TYR A 165 -17.57 13.79 17.31
C TYR A 165 -16.82 14.50 18.45
N ASP A 166 -15.55 14.19 18.68
CA ASP A 166 -14.66 14.87 19.65
C ASP A 166 -14.04 16.16 19.09
N GLY A 167 -14.34 16.52 17.83
CA GLY A 167 -13.82 17.68 17.13
C GLY A 167 -12.50 17.44 16.42
N THR A 168 -11.90 16.26 16.53
CA THR A 168 -10.71 15.92 15.74
C THR A 168 -11.07 15.80 14.26
N GLN A 169 -10.09 16.03 13.40
CA GLN A 169 -10.24 15.97 11.95
C GLN A 169 -9.10 15.13 11.38
N SER A 170 -9.38 14.41 10.31
CA SER A 170 -8.36 13.64 9.58
C SER A 170 -8.61 13.70 8.07
N LEU A 171 -7.52 13.65 7.31
CA LEU A 171 -7.52 13.56 5.87
C LEU A 171 -7.09 12.15 5.48
N GLN A 172 -7.93 11.43 4.74
CA GLN A 172 -7.60 10.15 4.13
C GLN A 172 -7.34 10.38 2.65
N LEU A 173 -6.12 10.12 2.19
CA LEU A 173 -5.79 10.12 0.77
C LEU A 173 -6.08 8.73 0.19
N LEU A 174 -6.70 8.70 -0.99
CA LEU A 174 -7.06 7.47 -1.69
C LEU A 174 -6.63 7.56 -3.15
N ASP A 175 -5.89 6.55 -3.59
CA ASP A 175 -5.35 6.47 -4.93
C ASP A 175 -6.00 5.35 -5.73
N ASN A 176 -6.25 5.61 -6.99
CA ASN A 176 -6.81 4.66 -7.93
C ASN A 176 -5.69 3.90 -8.66
N TYR A 177 -5.53 2.64 -8.31
CA TYR A 177 -4.67 1.67 -9.02
C TYR A 177 -5.50 0.61 -9.75
N ASP A 178 -6.83 0.77 -9.84
CA ASP A 178 -7.78 -0.18 -10.39
C ASP A 178 -7.74 -0.17 -11.92
N GLY A 179 -7.21 -1.23 -12.52
CA GLY A 179 -7.19 -1.43 -13.97
C GLY A 179 -6.35 -0.41 -14.76
N ILE A 180 -5.36 0.25 -14.15
CA ILE A 180 -4.55 1.24 -14.85
C ILE A 180 -3.50 0.59 -15.76
N GLY A 181 -3.30 1.17 -16.94
CA GLY A 181 -2.23 0.80 -17.87
C GLY A 181 -0.94 1.55 -17.57
N LEU A 182 0.20 0.83 -17.63
CA LEU A 182 1.54 1.36 -17.36
C LEU A 182 2.54 0.84 -18.41
N ASN A 183 3.38 1.72 -18.95
CA ASN A 183 4.49 1.39 -19.85
C ASN A 183 5.82 1.55 -19.14
N THR A 184 6.07 2.75 -18.62
CA THR A 184 7.31 3.12 -17.96
C THR A 184 7.02 3.72 -16.59
N GLY A 185 8.05 3.86 -15.77
CA GLY A 185 7.94 4.53 -14.49
C GLY A 185 7.36 5.94 -14.58
N LYS A 186 7.51 6.60 -15.75
CA LYS A 186 6.89 7.90 -15.98
C LYS A 186 5.38 7.89 -15.77
N ASP A 187 4.68 6.87 -16.27
CA ASP A 187 3.21 6.81 -16.20
C ASP A 187 2.68 6.84 -14.76
N LEU A 188 3.47 6.36 -13.80
CA LEU A 188 3.11 6.36 -12.39
C LEU A 188 3.84 7.47 -11.62
N PHE A 189 5.16 7.42 -11.62
CA PHE A 189 5.97 8.22 -10.71
C PHE A 189 6.03 9.70 -11.10
N GLU A 190 6.00 10.02 -12.39
CA GLU A 190 5.96 11.40 -12.86
C GLU A 190 4.54 11.90 -13.09
N ASP A 191 3.73 11.19 -13.89
CA ASP A 191 2.45 11.70 -14.36
C ASP A 191 1.33 11.60 -13.31
N ARG A 192 1.42 10.65 -12.35
CA ARG A 192 0.40 10.45 -11.29
C ARG A 192 0.88 10.87 -9.91
N LEU A 193 2.07 10.44 -9.51
CA LEU A 193 2.64 10.72 -8.18
C LEU A 193 3.47 12.01 -8.12
N HIS A 194 3.78 12.61 -9.28
CA HIS A 194 4.47 13.91 -9.40
C HIS A 194 5.81 13.99 -8.67
N ILE A 195 6.59 12.88 -8.60
CA ILE A 195 7.84 12.86 -7.82
C ILE A 195 8.94 13.77 -8.40
N ARG A 196 8.95 13.99 -9.73
CA ARG A 196 10.00 14.77 -10.39
C ARG A 196 9.99 16.22 -9.94
N ASN A 197 11.12 16.71 -9.42
CA ASN A 197 11.29 18.07 -8.90
C ASN A 197 10.36 18.44 -7.73
N ASN A 198 9.68 17.48 -7.14
CA ASN A 198 8.69 17.73 -6.07
C ASN A 198 9.05 17.08 -4.74
N VAL A 199 10.15 16.34 -4.66
CA VAL A 199 10.65 15.76 -3.42
C VAL A 199 11.24 16.87 -2.55
N ALA A 200 10.79 16.97 -1.30
CA ALA A 200 11.29 17.91 -0.29
C ALA A 200 12.36 17.27 0.58
N GLN A 201 12.15 16.01 0.97
CA GLN A 201 13.04 15.25 1.84
C GLN A 201 13.00 13.78 1.48
N ILE A 202 14.10 13.08 1.70
CA ILE A 202 14.19 11.63 1.50
C ILE A 202 14.56 10.99 2.83
N LYS A 203 13.79 9.99 3.21
CA LYS A 203 14.07 9.11 4.35
C LYS A 203 14.16 7.68 3.87
N TYR A 204 14.77 6.81 4.66
CA TYR A 204 14.81 5.40 4.32
C TYR A 204 14.72 4.51 5.56
N LEU A 205 14.32 3.26 5.33
CA LEU A 205 14.49 2.14 6.25
C LEU A 205 15.32 1.06 5.58
N THR A 206 16.20 0.43 6.35
CA THR A 206 16.77 -0.84 5.91
C THR A 206 15.67 -1.88 5.87
N HIS A 207 15.87 -2.95 5.11
CA HIS A 207 14.92 -4.07 5.10
C HIS A 207 14.73 -4.68 6.50
N TYR A 208 15.79 -4.71 7.32
CA TYR A 208 15.71 -5.16 8.71
C TYR A 208 14.81 -4.25 9.55
N ASP A 209 15.04 -2.93 9.52
CA ASP A 209 14.25 -1.98 10.31
C ASP A 209 12.78 -2.02 9.90
N TRP A 210 12.50 -2.13 8.59
CA TRP A 210 11.15 -2.22 8.06
C TRP A 210 10.44 -3.49 8.56
N ASN A 211 11.14 -4.63 8.65
CA ASN A 211 10.58 -5.92 9.04
C ASN A 211 10.37 -6.11 10.53
N TYR A 212 11.32 -5.67 11.33
CA TYR A 212 11.39 -6.11 12.73
C TYR A 212 11.07 -5.03 13.73
N GLU A 213 10.96 -3.82 13.29
CA GLU A 213 10.81 -2.72 14.19
C GLU A 213 9.53 -1.91 13.90
N SER A 214 8.71 -1.66 14.92
CA SER A 214 7.36 -1.10 14.80
C SER A 214 7.26 0.41 15.11
N HIS A 215 8.35 1.19 15.17
CA HIS A 215 8.31 2.56 15.64
C HIS A 215 8.72 3.58 14.58
N ILE A 216 7.91 4.62 14.44
CA ILE A 216 8.00 5.73 13.47
C ILE A 216 9.32 6.51 13.60
N ASP A 217 9.95 6.54 14.77
CA ASP A 217 11.17 7.31 15.03
C ASP A 217 12.46 6.75 14.38
N ARG A 218 12.35 5.82 13.45
CA ARG A 218 13.48 5.09 12.87
C ARG A 218 13.82 5.43 11.45
N TYR A 219 13.01 6.26 10.83
CA TYR A 219 13.37 6.78 9.52
C TYR A 219 14.73 7.44 9.58
N LYS A 220 15.66 6.89 8.81
CA LYS A 220 17.00 7.43 8.67
C LYS A 220 16.99 8.51 7.59
N GLN A 221 17.76 9.58 7.82
CA GLN A 221 17.94 10.59 6.78
C GLN A 221 18.78 10.04 5.66
N PHE A 222 18.34 10.29 4.43
CA PHE A 222 19.04 9.84 3.25
C PHE A 222 20.02 10.93 2.78
N ASP A 223 21.23 10.89 3.30
CA ASP A 223 22.28 11.89 3.08
C ASP A 223 23.54 11.34 2.38
N LYS A 224 23.48 10.06 1.97
CA LYS A 224 24.63 9.34 1.39
C LYS A 224 24.82 9.61 -0.11
N LEU A 225 23.85 10.22 -0.79
CA LEU A 225 23.92 10.56 -2.21
C LEU A 225 23.86 12.05 -2.43
N THR A 226 24.49 12.50 -3.52
CA THR A 226 24.32 13.87 -3.99
C THR A 226 22.95 14.05 -4.65
N ALA A 227 22.49 15.30 -4.75
CA ALA A 227 21.25 15.62 -5.46
C ALA A 227 21.31 15.13 -6.93
N GLU A 228 22.47 15.27 -7.59
CA GLU A 228 22.67 14.81 -8.98
C GLU A 228 22.52 13.28 -9.12
N GLN A 229 23.05 12.52 -8.17
CA GLN A 229 22.88 11.06 -8.16
C GLN A 229 21.43 10.65 -7.97
N PHE A 230 20.71 11.35 -7.08
CA PHE A 230 19.30 11.08 -6.87
C PHE A 230 18.45 11.48 -8.09
N GLU A 231 18.72 12.62 -8.70
CA GLU A 231 18.05 13.04 -9.96
C GLU A 231 18.29 12.01 -11.07
N SER A 232 19.52 11.48 -11.20
CA SER A 232 19.84 10.41 -12.16
C SER A 232 19.01 9.15 -11.89
N PHE A 233 18.80 8.79 -10.62
CA PHE A 233 17.93 7.68 -10.24
C PHE A 233 16.48 7.94 -10.65
N ILE A 234 15.94 9.13 -10.41
CA ILE A 234 14.57 9.50 -10.81
C ILE A 234 14.42 9.51 -12.33
N ASP A 235 15.44 10.00 -13.07
CA ASP A 235 15.44 9.98 -14.53
C ASP A 235 15.36 8.55 -15.08
N GLU A 236 16.19 7.65 -14.55
CA GLU A 236 16.20 6.25 -14.95
C GLU A 236 14.91 5.54 -14.54
N LEU A 237 14.42 5.79 -13.32
CA LEU A 237 13.14 5.24 -12.83
C LEU A 237 11.99 5.60 -13.77
N CYS A 238 11.89 6.87 -14.16
CA CYS A 238 10.81 7.32 -15.05
C CYS A 238 11.00 6.80 -16.49
N GLY A 239 12.25 6.58 -16.94
CA GLY A 239 12.56 6.08 -18.28
C GLY A 239 12.42 4.57 -18.46
N SER A 240 12.47 3.82 -17.36
CA SER A 240 12.51 2.35 -17.39
C SER A 240 11.11 1.72 -17.46
N GLU A 241 11.03 0.50 -18.01
CA GLU A 241 9.76 -0.18 -18.27
C GLU A 241 9.19 -0.84 -17.02
N PHE A 242 7.85 -0.85 -16.90
CA PHE A 242 7.14 -1.69 -15.96
C PHE A 242 7.17 -3.16 -16.37
N VAL A 243 7.32 -4.03 -15.37
CA VAL A 243 7.26 -5.48 -15.49
C VAL A 243 6.32 -6.05 -14.43
N PHE A 244 5.67 -7.13 -14.76
CA PHE A 244 4.93 -7.95 -13.80
C PHE A 244 5.84 -9.07 -13.27
N ILE A 245 5.89 -9.26 -11.97
CA ILE A 245 6.62 -10.35 -11.32
C ILE A 245 5.65 -11.50 -11.07
N ASP A 246 5.88 -12.59 -11.76
CA ASP A 246 5.09 -13.81 -11.59
C ASP A 246 5.64 -14.64 -10.42
N TYR A 247 4.83 -14.78 -9.39
CA TYR A 247 5.19 -15.56 -8.19
C TYR A 247 5.50 -17.04 -8.51
N GLU A 248 4.86 -17.64 -9.50
CA GLU A 248 5.13 -19.04 -9.85
C GLU A 248 6.53 -19.23 -10.42
N THR A 249 7.04 -18.23 -11.13
CA THR A 249 8.39 -18.25 -11.74
C THR A 249 9.46 -17.65 -10.85
N MET A 250 9.09 -16.78 -9.90
CA MET A 250 9.98 -16.10 -8.96
C MET A 250 9.43 -16.17 -7.52
N PRO A 251 9.29 -17.36 -6.93
CA PRO A 251 8.64 -17.51 -5.62
C PRO A 251 9.38 -16.81 -4.48
N ASP A 252 10.71 -16.72 -4.58
CA ASP A 252 11.58 -16.12 -3.55
C ASP A 252 11.87 -14.63 -3.80
N PHE A 253 11.12 -13.99 -4.71
CA PHE A 253 11.38 -12.61 -5.11
C PHE A 253 11.42 -11.63 -3.92
N TYR A 254 10.51 -11.78 -2.98
CA TYR A 254 10.44 -10.95 -1.78
C TYR A 254 11.33 -11.43 -0.62
N ASP A 255 11.90 -12.63 -0.72
CA ASP A 255 12.75 -13.21 0.34
C ASP A 255 14.22 -12.81 0.20
N THR A 256 14.56 -12.04 -0.84
CA THR A 256 15.92 -11.51 -0.98
C THR A 256 16.27 -10.60 0.20
N PRO A 257 17.45 -10.79 0.85
CA PRO A 257 17.87 -9.94 1.96
C PRO A 257 18.28 -8.53 1.52
N THR A 258 18.61 -8.35 0.23
CA THR A 258 19.08 -7.08 -0.30
C THR A 258 17.89 -6.27 -0.81
N GLN A 259 17.30 -5.52 0.10
CA GLN A 259 16.16 -4.64 -0.14
C GLN A 259 16.36 -3.31 0.60
N GLY A 260 15.67 -2.28 0.13
CA GLY A 260 15.61 -0.97 0.77
C GLY A 260 14.24 -0.35 0.61
N HIS A 261 13.88 0.53 1.53
CA HIS A 261 12.62 1.25 1.51
C HIS A 261 12.91 2.74 1.57
N LEU A 262 12.56 3.48 0.52
CA LEU A 262 12.66 4.93 0.47
C LEU A 262 11.29 5.55 0.70
N TYR A 263 11.28 6.63 1.45
CA TYR A 263 10.12 7.47 1.71
C TYR A 263 10.42 8.86 1.18
N LEU A 264 9.80 9.21 0.07
CA LEU A 264 9.93 10.51 -0.57
C LEU A 264 8.86 11.42 0.01
N GLU A 265 9.24 12.31 0.90
CA GLU A 265 8.34 13.36 1.40
C GLU A 265 8.24 14.44 0.34
N MET A 266 7.04 14.67 -0.13
CA MET A 266 6.76 15.60 -1.22
C MET A 266 6.53 17.01 -0.70
N LYS A 267 6.76 18.02 -1.55
CA LYS A 267 6.54 19.43 -1.19
C LYS A 267 5.10 19.77 -0.82
N ASP A 268 4.15 18.94 -1.26
CA ASP A 268 2.73 19.08 -0.92
C ASP A 268 2.33 18.38 0.39
N GLY A 269 3.28 17.72 1.07
CA GLY A 269 3.06 16.99 2.30
C GLY A 269 2.65 15.53 2.12
N THR A 270 2.52 15.04 0.88
CA THR A 270 2.31 13.61 0.62
C THR A 270 3.62 12.84 0.75
N THR A 271 3.53 11.53 0.91
CA THR A 271 4.69 10.63 0.93
C THR A 271 4.53 9.54 -0.13
N VAL A 272 5.60 9.28 -0.87
CA VAL A 272 5.68 8.17 -1.82
C VAL A 272 6.69 7.16 -1.29
N GLU A 273 6.25 5.93 -1.05
CA GLU A 273 7.13 4.83 -0.68
C GLU A 273 7.60 4.10 -1.93
N LEU A 274 8.92 3.96 -2.06
CA LEU A 274 9.57 3.13 -3.07
C LEU A 274 10.23 1.93 -2.39
N ARG A 275 9.89 0.74 -2.85
CA ARG A 275 10.57 -0.49 -2.45
C ARG A 275 11.61 -0.85 -3.51
N LEU A 276 12.86 -0.95 -3.06
CA LEU A 276 14.00 -1.34 -3.86
C LEU A 276 14.30 -2.82 -3.61
N ILE A 277 14.34 -3.63 -4.65
CA ILE A 277 14.66 -5.06 -4.55
C ILE A 277 15.85 -5.36 -5.46
N ASP A 278 16.82 -6.12 -4.96
CA ASP A 278 18.02 -6.49 -5.68
C ASP A 278 17.75 -6.93 -7.12
N GLY A 279 18.71 -6.64 -8.00
CA GLY A 279 18.55 -6.88 -9.42
C GLY A 279 17.86 -5.74 -10.17
N GLY A 280 17.65 -4.56 -9.57
CA GLY A 280 17.14 -3.37 -10.24
C GLY A 280 15.62 -3.26 -10.29
N TYR A 281 14.92 -3.77 -9.30
CA TYR A 281 13.47 -3.65 -9.24
C TYR A 281 13.04 -2.54 -8.27
N VAL A 282 12.25 -1.61 -8.78
CA VAL A 282 11.66 -0.52 -7.98
C VAL A 282 10.14 -0.64 -8.03
N GLY A 283 9.52 -0.82 -6.88
CA GLY A 283 8.08 -0.94 -6.72
C GLY A 283 7.49 0.19 -5.88
N CYS A 284 6.18 0.33 -5.96
CA CYS A 284 5.36 1.10 -5.06
C CYS A 284 4.50 0.11 -4.25
N GLN A 285 4.36 0.32 -2.95
CA GLN A 285 3.68 -0.65 -2.07
C GLN A 285 2.28 -1.02 -2.56
N GLN A 286 1.55 -0.07 -3.13
CA GLN A 286 0.18 -0.26 -3.60
C GLN A 286 0.08 -1.11 -4.88
N LEU A 287 1.17 -1.28 -5.62
CA LEU A 287 1.16 -2.02 -6.89
C LEU A 287 1.50 -3.51 -6.76
N GLY A 288 1.87 -3.98 -5.57
CA GLY A 288 2.15 -5.40 -5.33
C GLY A 288 3.23 -5.95 -6.25
N TRP A 289 2.86 -6.77 -7.21
CA TRP A 289 3.75 -7.50 -8.11
C TRP A 289 4.21 -6.71 -9.36
N TYR A 290 3.91 -5.42 -9.45
CA TYR A 290 4.30 -4.57 -10.58
C TYR A 290 5.48 -3.69 -10.18
N PHE A 291 6.57 -3.81 -10.92
CA PHE A 291 7.82 -3.11 -10.66
C PHE A 291 8.34 -2.42 -11.92
N VAL A 292 9.05 -1.32 -11.75
CA VAL A 292 9.94 -0.80 -12.80
C VAL A 292 11.25 -1.57 -12.73
N LYS A 293 11.74 -2.02 -13.89
CA LYS A 293 13.02 -2.74 -14.02
C LYS A 293 14.10 -1.78 -14.51
N MET A 294 15.00 -1.37 -13.61
CA MET A 294 16.08 -0.42 -13.89
C MET A 294 17.44 -0.88 -13.33
N PRO A 295 18.05 -1.93 -13.88
CA PRO A 295 19.36 -2.39 -13.44
C PRO A 295 20.44 -1.37 -13.82
N GLY A 296 21.43 -1.17 -12.96
CA GLY A 296 22.59 -0.35 -13.22
C GLY A 296 22.97 0.60 -12.11
N GLU A 297 23.97 1.42 -12.36
CA GLU A 297 24.62 2.25 -11.36
C GLU A 297 23.68 3.18 -10.59
N PRO A 298 22.71 3.89 -11.21
CA PRO A 298 21.79 4.74 -10.44
C PRO A 298 20.97 3.97 -9.40
N PHE A 299 20.50 2.75 -9.74
CA PHE A 299 19.80 1.88 -8.81
C PHE A 299 20.72 1.35 -7.70
N ASP A 300 21.91 0.82 -8.10
CA ASP A 300 22.87 0.20 -7.18
C ASP A 300 23.36 1.20 -6.13
N ALA A 301 23.58 2.46 -6.53
CA ALA A 301 23.98 3.55 -5.64
C ALA A 301 22.91 3.82 -4.57
N VAL A 302 21.65 3.91 -4.99
CA VAL A 302 20.52 4.17 -4.07
C VAL A 302 20.27 2.98 -3.14
N LEU A 303 20.26 1.74 -3.67
CA LEU A 303 20.08 0.55 -2.86
C LEU A 303 21.20 0.39 -1.82
N SER A 304 22.46 0.61 -2.22
CA SER A 304 23.61 0.56 -1.31
C SER A 304 23.53 1.63 -0.21
N ALA A 305 22.97 2.78 -0.51
CA ALA A 305 22.77 3.84 0.48
C ALA A 305 21.67 3.51 1.51
N CYS A 306 20.79 2.56 1.21
CA CYS A 306 19.74 2.08 2.12
C CYS A 306 20.18 0.89 2.99
N GLN A 307 21.42 0.43 2.88
CA GLN A 307 22.00 -0.66 3.71
C GLN A 307 22.76 -0.08 4.95
#